data_e3e9e7d4fb937724dddd92c204bebb75
#
_entry.id   e3e9e7d4fb937724dddd92c204bebb75
#
_cell.length_a   1.000
_cell.length_b   1.000
_cell.length_c   1.000
_cell.angle_alpha   90.00
_cell.angle_beta   90.00
_cell.angle_gamma   90.00
#
_symmetry.space_group_name_H-M   'P 1'
#
loop_
_entity.id
_entity.type
_entity.pdbx_description
1 polymer ?
#
loop_
_entity_poly.entity_id
_entity_poly.type
_entity_poly.pdbx_seq_one_letter_code
_entity_poly.pdbx_strand_id
1 'polypeptide(L)'
;MFTQIDCGLMAGNIMLAAKSLGLGTVCMAGPIASFVNQPAGAAFREKLNFSEGYEPLICIGIGYPDEEPAAKPRNMDVIKYVE
;
A
#
# COMPACT_ATOMS: atom_id res chain seq x y z
N MET A 1 -15.43 -5.66 4.22
CA MET A 1 -15.29 -4.22 3.98
C MET A 1 -14.40 -3.54 5.02
N PHE A 2 -14.68 -3.73 6.31
CA PHE A 2 -13.87 -3.09 7.35
C PHE A 2 -12.42 -3.54 7.36
N THR A 3 -12.16 -4.80 6.99
CA THR A 3 -10.79 -5.32 6.91
C THR A 3 -9.93 -4.53 5.91
N GLN A 4 -10.51 -4.16 4.77
CA GLN A 4 -9.79 -3.37 3.77
C GLN A 4 -9.49 -1.95 4.27
N ILE A 5 -10.44 -1.35 4.99
CA ILE A 5 -10.25 -0.04 5.59
C ILE A 5 -9.16 -0.11 6.66
N ASP A 6 -9.19 -1.14 7.51
CA ASP A 6 -8.20 -1.33 8.56
C ASP A 6 -6.79 -1.49 7.97
N CYS A 7 -6.65 -2.26 6.90
CA CYS A 7 -5.37 -2.41 6.20
C CYS A 7 -4.87 -1.09 5.66
N GLY A 8 -5.77 -0.28 5.09
CA GLY A 8 -5.42 1.03 4.57
C GLY A 8 -4.94 1.98 5.65
N LEU A 9 -5.60 1.99 6.80
CA LEU A 9 -5.19 2.82 7.95
C LEU A 9 -3.81 2.39 8.47
N MET A 10 -3.58 1.09 8.59
CA MET A 10 -2.28 0.56 9.02
C MET A 10 -1.20 0.91 8.01
N ALA A 11 -1.48 0.74 6.71
CA ALA A 11 -0.53 1.07 5.65
C ALA A 11 -0.12 2.54 5.70
N GLY A 12 -1.07 3.44 5.91
CA GLY A 12 -0.79 4.87 6.05
C GLY A 12 0.15 5.16 7.21
N ASN A 13 -0.08 4.53 8.36
CA ASN A 13 0.78 4.68 9.52
C ASN A 13 2.19 4.14 9.27
N ILE A 14 2.31 3.00 8.58
CA ILE A 14 3.61 2.42 8.23
C ILE A 14 4.38 3.37 7.32
N MET A 15 3.71 3.93 6.31
CA MET A 15 4.35 4.84 5.36
C MET A 15 4.82 6.12 6.05
N LEU A 16 4.03 6.64 6.98
CA LEU A 16 4.38 7.83 7.73
C LEU A 16 5.57 7.55 8.66
N ALA A 17 5.57 6.42 9.35
CA ALA A 17 6.68 6.01 10.20
C ALA A 17 7.96 5.84 9.39
N ALA A 18 7.88 5.22 8.20
CA ALA A 18 9.03 5.07 7.32
C ALA A 18 9.60 6.42 6.91
N LYS A 19 8.73 7.38 6.57
CA LYS A 19 9.17 8.73 6.22
C LYS A 19 9.93 9.39 7.37
N SER A 20 9.47 9.21 8.60
CA SER A 20 10.14 9.77 9.77
C SER A 20 11.54 9.17 9.99
N LEU A 21 11.79 7.98 9.46
CA LEU A 21 13.08 7.31 9.51
C LEU A 21 13.96 7.60 8.28
N GLY A 22 13.51 8.48 7.40
CA GLY A 22 14.24 8.82 6.20
C GLY A 22 14.09 7.82 5.06
N LEU A 23 13.08 6.97 5.11
CA LEU A 23 12.83 5.96 4.08
C LEU A 23 11.74 6.42 3.11
N GLY A 24 11.84 5.95 1.87
CA GLY A 24 10.81 6.15 0.87
C GLY A 24 9.89 4.94 0.81
N THR A 25 8.63 5.15 0.47
CA THR A 25 7.65 4.07 0.34
C THR A 25 6.79 4.25 -0.89
N VAL A 26 6.28 3.15 -1.39
CA VAL A 26 5.23 3.14 -2.41
C VAL A 26 4.23 2.04 -2.08
N CYS A 27 2.95 2.40 -2.02
CA CYS A 27 1.87 1.46 -1.76
C CYS A 27 1.33 0.95 -3.10
N MET A 28 1.25 -0.36 -3.25
CA MET A 28 0.87 -0.99 -4.52
C MET A 28 -0.17 -2.06 -4.30
N ALA A 29 -1.26 -1.99 -5.06
CA ALA A 29 -2.26 -3.05 -5.09
C ALA A 29 -2.10 -3.94 -6.33
N GLY A 30 -1.55 -3.40 -7.42
CA GLY A 30 -1.39 -4.10 -8.68
C GLY A 30 -0.64 -5.42 -8.59
N PRO A 31 0.57 -5.47 -8.00
CA PRO A 31 1.30 -6.73 -7.89
C PRO A 31 0.54 -7.82 -7.15
N ILE A 32 -0.27 -7.46 -6.16
CA ILE A 32 -1.09 -8.42 -5.43
C ILE A 32 -2.21 -8.95 -6.30
N ALA A 33 -2.98 -8.06 -6.91
CA ALA A 33 -4.14 -8.45 -7.71
C ALA A 33 -3.74 -9.16 -9.01
N SER A 34 -2.67 -8.72 -9.67
CA SER A 34 -2.29 -9.22 -10.98
C SER A 34 -1.29 -10.38 -10.95
N PHE A 35 -0.67 -10.65 -9.81
CA PHE A 35 0.30 -11.74 -9.70
C PHE A 35 0.06 -12.63 -8.48
N VAL A 36 0.18 -12.08 -7.27
CA VAL A 36 0.18 -12.89 -6.04
C VAL A 36 -1.12 -13.68 -5.88
N ASN A 37 -2.27 -13.07 -6.19
CA ASN A 37 -3.57 -13.72 -6.08
C ASN A 37 -4.00 -14.44 -7.35
N GLN A 38 -3.11 -14.57 -8.33
CA GLN A 38 -3.36 -15.33 -9.55
C GLN A 38 -2.63 -16.67 -9.51
N PRO A 39 -3.06 -17.66 -10.35
CA PRO A 39 -2.42 -18.98 -10.35
C PRO A 39 -0.91 -18.91 -10.60
N ALA A 40 -0.44 -17.98 -11.42
CA ALA A 40 0.99 -17.82 -11.71
C ALA A 40 1.79 -17.44 -10.47
N GLY A 41 1.17 -16.79 -9.49
CA GLY A 41 1.81 -16.36 -8.26
C GLY A 41 1.66 -17.32 -7.09
N ALA A 42 1.05 -18.49 -7.31
CA ALA A 42 0.71 -19.40 -6.21
C ALA A 42 1.93 -19.82 -5.38
N ALA A 43 3.06 -20.14 -6.04
CA ALA A 43 4.29 -20.53 -5.34
C ALA A 43 4.85 -19.38 -4.50
N PHE A 44 4.77 -18.15 -5.00
CA PHE A 44 5.21 -16.97 -4.26
C PHE A 44 4.29 -16.71 -3.07
N ARG A 45 2.99 -16.81 -3.27
CA ARG A 45 2.00 -16.62 -2.20
C ARG A 45 2.21 -17.62 -1.08
N GLU A 46 2.54 -18.85 -1.40
CA GLU A 46 2.84 -19.89 -0.41
C GLU A 46 4.02 -19.49 0.47
N LYS A 47 5.05 -18.88 -0.13
CA LYS A 47 6.23 -18.42 0.61
C LYS A 47 5.93 -17.28 1.57
N LEU A 48 4.87 -16.51 1.34
CA LEU A 48 4.45 -15.44 2.25
C LEU A 48 3.87 -15.99 3.55
N ASN A 49 3.47 -17.27 3.54
CA ASN A 49 3.02 -17.98 4.74
C ASN A 49 1.86 -17.33 5.49
N PHE A 50 0.87 -16.85 4.74
CA PHE A 50 -0.35 -16.34 5.35
C PHE A 50 -1.13 -17.48 5.99
N SER A 51 -1.72 -17.21 7.16
CA SER A 51 -2.62 -18.17 7.81
C SER A 51 -3.86 -18.42 6.96
N GLU A 52 -4.45 -19.60 7.11
CA GLU A 52 -5.67 -19.93 6.40
C GLU A 52 -6.76 -18.90 6.68
N GLY A 53 -7.47 -18.46 5.66
CA GLY A 53 -8.48 -17.43 5.76
C GLY A 53 -7.96 -16.01 5.60
N TYR A 54 -6.65 -15.81 5.51
CA TYR A 54 -6.05 -14.50 5.28
C TYR A 54 -5.57 -14.37 3.86
N GLU A 55 -5.74 -13.19 3.29
CA GLU A 55 -5.33 -12.90 1.92
C GLU A 55 -4.52 -11.61 1.85
N PRO A 56 -3.47 -11.56 1.00
CA PRO A 56 -2.78 -10.29 0.76
C PRO A 56 -3.70 -9.34 -0.01
N LEU A 57 -3.71 -8.07 0.38
CA LEU A 57 -4.51 -7.02 -0.26
C LEU A 57 -3.64 -6.00 -0.97
N ILE A 58 -2.58 -5.56 -0.30
CA ILE A 58 -1.66 -4.55 -0.83
C ILE A 58 -0.24 -4.91 -0.40
N CYS A 59 0.73 -4.28 -1.06
CA CYS A 59 2.11 -4.34 -0.62
C CYS A 59 2.70 -2.94 -0.57
N ILE A 60 3.71 -2.77 0.25
CA ILE A 60 4.41 -1.50 0.40
C ILE A 60 5.87 -1.74 0.10
N GLY A 61 6.38 -1.07 -0.94
CA GLY A 61 7.82 -1.06 -1.21
C GLY A 61 8.47 -0.05 -0.28
N ILE A 62 9.52 -0.45 0.42
CA ILE A 62 10.23 0.41 1.36
C ILE A 62 11.72 0.36 1.01
N GLY A 63 12.34 1.53 0.93
CA GLY A 63 13.77 1.61 0.64
C GLY A 63 14.30 3.00 0.84
N TYR A 64 15.58 3.17 0.57
CA TYR A 64 16.19 4.49 0.62
C TYR A 64 15.74 5.31 -0.59
N PRO A 65 15.27 6.56 -0.38
CA PRO A 65 14.82 7.38 -1.50
C PRO A 65 15.97 7.76 -2.41
N ASP A 66 15.74 7.64 -3.72
CA ASP A 66 16.71 7.97 -4.75
C ASP A 66 16.29 9.21 -5.54
N GLU A 67 15.09 9.72 -5.26
CA GLU A 67 14.56 10.91 -5.90
C GLU A 67 13.62 11.66 -4.96
N GLU A 68 13.45 12.94 -5.20
CA GLU A 68 12.54 13.77 -4.42
C GLU A 68 11.59 14.51 -5.38
N PRO A 69 10.56 13.79 -5.89
CA PRO A 69 9.62 14.42 -6.81
C PRO A 69 8.81 15.50 -6.11
N ALA A 70 8.51 16.57 -6.83
CA ALA A 70 7.68 17.64 -6.31
C ALA A 70 6.25 17.14 -6.12
N ALA A 71 5.58 17.67 -5.10
CA ALA A 71 4.18 17.36 -4.89
C ALA A 71 3.34 17.89 -6.06
N LYS A 72 2.31 17.11 -6.44
CA LYS A 72 1.38 17.55 -7.47
C LYS A 72 0.56 18.74 -6.97
N PRO A 73 0.20 19.67 -7.86
CA PRO A 73 -0.68 20.75 -7.47
C PRO A 73 -1.99 20.22 -6.88
N ARG A 74 -2.49 20.91 -5.88
CA ARG A 74 -3.74 20.55 -5.25
C ARG A 74 -4.92 21.11 -6.05
N ASN A 75 -5.93 20.29 -6.25
CA ASN A 75 -7.17 20.72 -6.87
C ASN A 75 -8.21 20.97 -5.76
N MET A 76 -8.36 22.23 -5.37
CA MET A 76 -9.29 22.61 -4.31
C MET A 76 -10.75 22.54 -4.76
N ASP A 77 -11.00 22.48 -6.06
CA ASP A 77 -12.36 22.40 -6.60
C ASP A 77 -13.06 21.09 -6.24
N VAL A 78 -12.29 20.04 -5.88
CA VAL A 78 -12.88 18.76 -5.48
C VAL A 78 -13.28 18.73 -4.00
N ILE A 79 -12.97 19.78 -3.26
CA ILE A 79 -13.29 19.85 -1.83
C ILE A 79 -14.66 20.49 -1.68
N LYS A 80 -15.55 19.79 -0.98
CA LYS A 80 -16.88 20.29 -0.69
C LYS A 80 -17.10 20.29 0.81
N TYR A 81 -17.63 21.40 1.31
CA TYR A 81 -17.93 21.56 2.73
C TYR A 81 -19.41 21.27 2.97
N VAL A 82 -19.69 20.50 4.00
CA VAL A 82 -21.06 20.22 4.42
C VAL A 82 -21.45 21.25 5.47
N GLU A 83 -22.54 21.99 5.16
CA GLU A 83 -23.06 23.04 6.04
C GLU A 83 -24.32 22.59 6.77
#